data_3c0e898157168497f1ba6c8884d2364a
#
_entry.id   3c0e898157168497f1ba6c8884d2364a
#
_cell.length_a   1.000
_cell.length_b   1.000
_cell.length_c   1.000
_cell.angle_alpha   90.00
_cell.angle_beta   90.00
_cell.angle_gamma   90.00
#
_symmetry.space_group_name_H-M   'P 1'
#
loop_
_entity.id
_entity.type
_entity.pdbx_description
1 polymer ?
#
loop_
_entity_poly.entity_id
_entity_poly.type
_entity_poly.pdbx_seq_one_letter_code
_entity_poly.pdbx_strand_id
1 'polypeptide(L)'
;MRCFIVVKERSDAERWDWVLAGPGLQAAGSLGARGTEDAIIAAVGAAYDSLESLAPVQVVVALPSNSRFWILTDEIADAYPGVTVVPFADEDAGIRADAVEAMAIHRAGPMPPLVVATDGSAHRGFIGWGWLAGDGQHGFGRQVPNARIRDPQSLVVLAELQAIAEAVRALPRRTLTIRTDSRVALAMIEDWLRGEMSMPKGYESEHRAELAGLTRMHDDLCRESDRLSFEWVRGHVGEALNEGADSLAKLARRFAEGTWGLTADEVPGRARAIAETFAAPVASGSATAG
;
A
#
# COMPACT_ATOMS: atom_id res chain seq x y z
N MET A 1 24.90 3.79 -4.09
CA MET A 1 23.51 4.19 -3.84
C MET A 1 23.49 5.34 -2.85
N ARG A 2 22.60 6.35 -3.02
CA ARG A 2 22.44 7.47 -2.05
C ARG A 2 21.18 7.26 -1.23
N CYS A 3 21.29 7.38 0.09
CA CYS A 3 20.19 7.26 1.03
C CYS A 3 20.23 8.42 2.01
N PHE A 4 19.07 8.91 2.46
CA PHE A 4 18.98 9.96 3.47
C PHE A 4 18.65 9.36 4.83
N ILE A 5 19.36 9.80 5.88
CA ILE A 5 19.07 9.40 7.25
C ILE A 5 18.34 10.52 8.00
N VAL A 6 17.26 10.15 8.67
CA VAL A 6 16.51 11.01 9.60
C VAL A 6 16.57 10.40 10.97
N VAL A 7 16.86 11.21 11.98
CA VAL A 7 16.72 10.85 13.39
C VAL A 7 15.76 11.83 14.05
N LYS A 8 14.96 11.35 14.99
CA LYS A 8 13.99 12.18 15.71
C LYS A 8 13.83 11.72 17.14
N GLU A 9 14.09 12.64 18.08
CA GLU A 9 13.94 12.39 19.51
C GLU A 9 12.49 12.03 19.87
N ARG A 10 12.34 11.08 20.80
CA ARG A 10 11.06 10.76 21.43
C ARG A 10 10.87 11.59 22.67
N SER A 11 9.61 11.77 23.07
CA SER A 11 9.27 12.51 24.30
C SER A 11 9.69 11.81 25.61
N ASP A 12 10.00 10.51 25.54
CA ASP A 12 10.44 9.66 26.65
C ASP A 12 11.96 9.53 26.70
N ALA A 13 12.63 10.58 27.10
CA ALA A 13 14.06 10.79 27.33
C ALA A 13 15.08 9.73 26.78
N GLU A 14 16.07 10.23 26.05
CA GLU A 14 17.21 9.48 25.50
C GLU A 14 16.88 8.39 24.45
N ARG A 15 15.63 8.31 23.96
CA ARG A 15 15.25 7.42 22.84
C ARG A 15 15.05 8.22 21.56
N TRP A 16 15.58 7.70 20.48
CA TRP A 16 15.55 8.29 19.17
C TRP A 16 15.00 7.27 18.17
N ASP A 17 14.05 7.70 17.35
CA ASP A 17 13.66 6.96 16.17
C ASP A 17 14.58 7.34 15.03
N TRP A 18 14.91 6.39 14.20
CA TRP A 18 15.71 6.61 13.00
C TRP A 18 15.10 5.93 11.78
N VAL A 19 15.32 6.53 10.64
CA VAL A 19 14.97 5.99 9.31
C VAL A 19 16.10 6.29 8.35
N LEU A 20 16.53 5.29 7.59
CA LEU A 20 17.37 5.40 6.41
C LEU A 20 16.48 5.05 5.20
N ALA A 21 16.37 5.94 4.22
CA ALA A 21 15.59 5.71 3.01
C ALA A 21 16.33 6.17 1.76
N GLY A 22 16.16 5.42 0.67
CA GLY A 22 16.72 5.68 -0.65
C GLY A 22 16.14 4.73 -1.68
N PRO A 23 16.52 4.82 -2.96
CA PRO A 23 15.98 4.00 -4.03
C PRO A 23 16.12 2.50 -3.74
N GLY A 24 14.99 1.81 -3.52
CA GLY A 24 14.96 0.38 -3.25
C GLY A 24 15.50 -0.05 -1.88
N LEU A 25 15.75 0.91 -0.98
CA LEU A 25 16.24 0.65 0.37
C LEU A 25 15.46 1.46 1.39
N GLN A 26 14.96 0.79 2.43
CA GLN A 26 14.40 1.43 3.61
C GLN A 26 14.73 0.60 4.84
N ALA A 27 15.27 1.25 5.88
CA ALA A 27 15.48 0.68 7.19
C ALA A 27 15.01 1.67 8.25
N ALA A 28 14.49 1.18 9.36
CA ALA A 28 13.99 2.02 10.44
C ALA A 28 14.12 1.29 11.79
N GLY A 29 14.20 2.06 12.86
CA GLY A 29 14.27 1.51 14.21
C GLY A 29 14.25 2.59 15.29
N SER A 30 14.49 2.16 16.52
CA SER A 30 14.63 3.05 17.66
C SER A 30 15.91 2.68 18.43
N LEU A 31 16.59 3.69 18.96
CA LEU A 31 17.84 3.52 19.67
C LEU A 31 17.98 4.52 20.85
N GLY A 32 18.94 4.30 21.74
CA GLY A 32 19.31 5.25 22.78
C GLY A 32 20.47 6.12 22.28
N ALA A 33 20.37 7.45 22.49
CA ALA A 33 21.45 8.37 22.17
C ALA A 33 21.35 9.65 23.04
N ARG A 34 22.48 10.31 23.27
CA ARG A 34 22.55 11.52 24.10
C ARG A 34 22.35 12.82 23.32
N GLY A 35 22.19 12.75 22.03
CA GLY A 35 21.97 13.90 21.15
C GLY A 35 21.89 13.51 19.69
N THR A 36 21.62 14.47 18.81
CA THR A 36 21.38 14.25 17.39
C THR A 36 22.59 13.60 16.68
N GLU A 37 23.81 14.02 16.98
CA GLU A 37 25.02 13.47 16.36
C GLU A 37 25.24 12.01 16.76
N ASP A 38 25.13 11.71 18.07
CA ASP A 38 25.22 10.33 18.58
C ASP A 38 24.11 9.45 17.98
N ALA A 39 22.90 9.99 17.84
CA ALA A 39 21.78 9.29 17.24
C ALA A 39 22.03 8.94 15.76
N ILE A 40 22.63 9.85 15.00
CA ILE A 40 22.98 9.61 13.59
C ILE A 40 24.04 8.51 13.48
N ILE A 41 25.11 8.56 14.29
CA ILE A 41 26.17 7.55 14.30
C ILE A 41 25.59 6.17 14.64
N ALA A 42 24.82 6.09 15.72
CA ALA A 42 24.19 4.84 16.13
C ALA A 42 23.18 4.32 15.08
N ALA A 43 22.47 5.23 14.42
CA ALA A 43 21.52 4.86 13.36
C ALA A 43 22.23 4.36 12.10
N VAL A 44 23.40 4.91 11.74
CA VAL A 44 24.22 4.38 10.62
C VAL A 44 24.66 2.95 10.94
N GLY A 45 25.10 2.67 12.17
CA GLY A 45 25.48 1.32 12.59
C GLY A 45 24.29 0.35 12.56
N ALA A 46 23.16 0.74 13.16
CA ALA A 46 21.96 -0.10 13.15
C ALA A 46 21.42 -0.36 11.75
N ALA A 47 21.49 0.64 10.85
CA ALA A 47 21.14 0.46 9.45
C ALA A 47 22.12 -0.49 8.74
N TYR A 48 23.42 -0.35 8.99
CA TYR A 48 24.44 -1.24 8.43
C TYR A 48 24.20 -2.70 8.79
N ASP A 49 23.90 -2.98 10.07
CA ASP A 49 23.60 -4.33 10.57
C ASP A 49 22.33 -4.93 9.95
N SER A 50 21.41 -4.09 9.47
CA SER A 50 20.17 -4.51 8.84
C SER A 50 20.26 -4.71 7.32
N LEU A 51 21.39 -4.32 6.69
CA LEU A 51 21.59 -4.44 5.25
C LEU A 51 22.16 -5.80 4.89
N GLU A 52 21.41 -6.56 4.08
CA GLU A 52 21.83 -7.88 3.59
C GLU A 52 22.96 -7.84 2.53
N SER A 53 23.32 -6.66 2.05
CA SER A 53 24.28 -6.47 0.95
C SER A 53 25.30 -5.39 1.26
N LEU A 54 26.58 -5.69 1.04
CA LEU A 54 27.74 -4.79 1.15
C LEU A 54 27.89 -3.83 -0.05
N ALA A 55 26.82 -3.51 -0.76
CA ALA A 55 26.89 -2.54 -1.86
C ALA A 55 27.24 -1.15 -1.30
N PRO A 56 28.13 -0.38 -1.97
CA PRO A 56 28.53 0.95 -1.50
C PRO A 56 27.30 1.88 -1.34
N VAL A 57 27.14 2.42 -0.13
CA VAL A 57 26.06 3.33 0.23
C VAL A 57 26.60 4.68 0.66
N GLN A 58 26.09 5.75 0.06
CA GLN A 58 26.29 7.11 0.54
C GLN A 58 25.15 7.50 1.45
N VAL A 59 25.43 7.71 2.74
CA VAL A 59 24.44 8.18 3.71
C VAL A 59 24.48 9.70 3.75
N VAL A 60 23.42 10.32 3.30
CA VAL A 60 23.24 11.78 3.29
C VAL A 60 22.74 12.25 4.65
N VAL A 61 23.42 13.21 5.25
CA VAL A 61 23.14 13.75 6.57
C VAL A 61 22.94 15.26 6.51
N ALA A 62 21.85 15.77 7.09
CA ALA A 62 21.57 17.20 7.19
C ALA A 62 22.01 17.75 8.55
N LEU A 63 23.31 17.98 8.70
CA LEU A 63 23.90 18.68 9.84
C LEU A 63 24.62 19.95 9.40
N PRO A 64 24.75 20.96 10.28
CA PRO A 64 25.56 22.13 10.00
C PRO A 64 27.01 21.77 9.66
N SER A 65 27.65 22.51 8.75
CA SER A 65 29.03 22.26 8.32
C SER A 65 30.06 22.36 9.44
N ASN A 66 29.75 23.06 10.52
CA ASN A 66 30.59 23.19 11.72
C ASN A 66 30.28 22.12 12.79
N SER A 67 29.43 21.13 12.51
CA SER A 67 29.15 20.03 13.43
C SER A 67 30.41 19.17 13.64
N ARG A 68 30.64 18.76 14.89
CA ARG A 68 31.74 17.84 15.24
C ARG A 68 31.58 16.46 14.59
N PHE A 69 30.38 16.11 14.20
CA PHE A 69 30.07 14.89 13.47
C PHE A 69 30.98 14.71 12.24
N TRP A 70 31.31 15.79 11.51
CA TRP A 70 32.13 15.73 10.28
C TRP A 70 33.57 15.34 10.51
N ILE A 71 34.08 15.41 11.75
CA ILE A 71 35.41 14.93 12.13
C ILE A 71 35.43 13.40 12.21
N LEU A 72 34.29 12.77 12.44
CA LEU A 72 34.15 11.32 12.68
C LEU A 72 33.84 10.53 11.38
N THR A 73 33.78 11.17 10.24
CA THR A 73 33.38 10.50 8.98
C THR A 73 34.35 9.40 8.56
N ASP A 74 35.64 9.57 8.78
CA ASP A 74 36.66 8.55 8.48
C ASP A 74 36.51 7.36 9.44
N GLU A 75 36.28 7.61 10.72
CA GLU A 75 36.04 6.57 11.73
C GLU A 75 34.77 5.77 11.43
N ILE A 76 33.71 6.43 10.94
CA ILE A 76 32.47 5.79 10.49
C ILE A 76 32.74 4.89 9.28
N ALA A 77 33.51 5.38 8.30
CA ALA A 77 33.86 4.61 7.09
C ALA A 77 34.74 3.37 7.44
N ASP A 78 35.63 3.51 8.41
CA ASP A 78 36.46 2.39 8.90
C ASP A 78 35.62 1.36 9.68
N ALA A 79 34.65 1.82 10.49
CA ALA A 79 33.79 0.97 11.29
C ALA A 79 32.72 0.24 10.43
N TYR A 80 32.27 0.86 9.33
CA TYR A 80 31.21 0.35 8.46
C TYR A 80 31.68 0.33 7.00
N PRO A 81 32.44 -0.70 6.58
CA PRO A 81 33.00 -0.80 5.24
C PRO A 81 31.94 -0.70 4.14
N GLY A 82 32.15 0.18 3.17
CA GLY A 82 31.21 0.44 2.09
C GLY A 82 30.20 1.56 2.37
N VAL A 83 30.18 2.10 3.60
CA VAL A 83 29.38 3.29 3.96
C VAL A 83 30.25 4.54 3.84
N THR A 84 29.72 5.57 3.18
CA THR A 84 30.32 6.90 3.11
C THR A 84 29.28 7.92 3.55
N VAL A 85 29.61 8.73 4.55
CA VAL A 85 28.70 9.79 4.98
C VAL A 85 29.01 11.09 4.25
N VAL A 86 27.96 11.72 3.72
CA VAL A 86 28.07 12.95 2.93
C VAL A 86 27.08 14.01 3.42
N PRO A 87 27.43 15.32 3.30
CA PRO A 87 26.49 16.38 3.64
C PRO A 87 25.33 16.44 2.64
N PHE A 88 24.19 16.93 3.14
CA PHE A 88 23.01 17.18 2.32
C PHE A 88 23.28 18.27 1.28
N ALA A 89 22.84 18.03 0.04
CA ALA A 89 22.82 18.98 -1.05
C ALA A 89 21.39 19.11 -1.63
N ASP A 90 21.13 20.15 -2.42
CA ASP A 90 19.79 20.39 -2.98
C ASP A 90 19.27 19.25 -3.86
N GLU A 91 20.18 18.52 -4.52
CA GLU A 91 19.87 17.33 -5.31
C GLU A 91 19.29 16.17 -4.47
N ASP A 92 19.52 16.17 -3.16
CA ASP A 92 19.04 15.15 -2.23
C ASP A 92 17.62 15.42 -1.70
N ALA A 93 16.96 16.50 -2.15
CA ALA A 93 15.65 16.92 -1.65
C ALA A 93 14.58 15.81 -1.79
N GLY A 94 14.62 15.02 -2.88
CA GLY A 94 13.70 13.90 -3.10
C GLY A 94 13.89 12.80 -2.05
N ILE A 95 15.10 12.26 -1.89
CA ILE A 95 15.37 11.20 -0.91
C ILE A 95 15.16 11.66 0.53
N ARG A 96 15.37 12.95 0.81
CA ARG A 96 15.02 13.55 2.11
C ARG A 96 13.52 13.53 2.36
N ALA A 97 12.71 13.89 1.36
CA ALA A 97 11.25 13.87 1.47
C ALA A 97 10.76 12.44 1.76
N ASP A 98 11.26 11.45 1.04
CA ASP A 98 10.94 10.04 1.23
C ASP A 98 11.32 9.56 2.65
N ALA A 99 12.50 9.92 3.15
CA ALA A 99 12.94 9.56 4.49
C ALA A 99 12.11 10.23 5.60
N VAL A 100 11.71 11.49 5.41
CA VAL A 100 10.82 12.21 6.36
C VAL A 100 9.44 11.58 6.39
N GLU A 101 8.90 11.20 5.23
CA GLU A 101 7.64 10.46 5.16
C GLU A 101 7.76 9.10 5.85
N ALA A 102 8.81 8.33 5.56
CA ALA A 102 9.08 7.06 6.20
C ALA A 102 9.21 7.18 7.74
N MET A 103 9.80 8.27 8.23
CA MET A 103 9.87 8.58 9.68
C MET A 103 8.47 8.82 10.26
N ALA A 104 7.63 9.57 9.58
CA ALA A 104 6.25 9.81 10.04
C ALA A 104 5.48 8.48 10.17
N ILE A 105 5.68 7.58 9.21
CA ILE A 105 5.12 6.23 9.21
C ILE A 105 5.64 5.39 10.37
N HIS A 106 6.97 5.34 10.53
CA HIS A 106 7.61 4.58 11.62
C HIS A 106 7.08 5.02 12.99
N ARG A 107 6.94 6.32 13.20
CA ARG A 107 6.42 6.88 14.46
C ARG A 107 4.93 6.68 14.67
N ALA A 108 4.14 6.65 13.62
CA ALA A 108 2.71 6.32 13.72
C ALA A 108 2.48 4.87 14.18
N GLY A 109 3.50 4.03 14.02
CA GLY A 109 3.41 2.60 14.34
C GLY A 109 2.54 1.83 13.34
N PRO A 110 2.34 0.54 13.55
CA PRO A 110 1.48 -0.27 12.71
C PRO A 110 0.04 0.22 12.82
N MET A 111 -0.59 0.48 11.68
CA MET A 111 -2.00 0.79 11.63
C MET A 111 -2.82 -0.46 12.01
N PRO A 112 -3.97 -0.31 12.70
CA PRO A 112 -4.83 -1.45 13.04
C PRO A 112 -5.20 -2.26 11.80
N PRO A 113 -5.24 -3.60 11.89
CA PRO A 113 -5.73 -4.44 10.81
C PRO A 113 -7.12 -4.01 10.36
N LEU A 114 -7.43 -4.16 9.08
CA LEU A 114 -8.66 -3.70 8.50
C LEU A 114 -9.31 -4.80 7.65
N VAL A 115 -10.59 -5.01 7.84
CA VAL A 115 -11.41 -5.85 6.97
C VAL A 115 -11.93 -5.00 5.82
N VAL A 116 -11.77 -5.49 4.60
CA VAL A 116 -12.20 -4.82 3.37
C VAL A 116 -12.98 -5.81 2.52
N ALA A 117 -14.21 -5.48 2.19
CA ALA A 117 -14.97 -6.22 1.19
C ALA A 117 -14.75 -5.64 -0.21
N THR A 118 -14.69 -6.50 -1.21
CA THR A 118 -14.47 -6.12 -2.61
C THR A 118 -15.48 -6.83 -3.50
N ASP A 119 -15.91 -6.15 -4.55
CA ASP A 119 -16.83 -6.73 -5.54
C ASP A 119 -16.61 -6.14 -6.93
N GLY A 120 -16.90 -6.95 -7.94
CA GLY A 120 -16.83 -6.63 -9.35
C GLY A 120 -18.18 -6.74 -10.03
N SER A 121 -18.53 -5.81 -10.90
CA SER A 121 -19.76 -5.82 -11.69
C SER A 121 -19.46 -5.66 -13.17
N ALA A 122 -19.92 -6.60 -13.99
CA ALA A 122 -19.79 -6.52 -15.43
C ALA A 122 -21.15 -6.73 -16.14
N HIS A 123 -21.44 -5.89 -17.13
CA HIS A 123 -22.64 -6.01 -17.94
C HIS A 123 -22.45 -5.32 -19.29
N ARG A 124 -22.80 -5.99 -20.39
CA ARG A 124 -22.71 -5.46 -21.77
C ARG A 124 -21.38 -4.83 -22.13
N GLY A 125 -20.28 -5.38 -21.61
CA GLY A 125 -18.93 -4.87 -21.87
C GLY A 125 -18.52 -3.68 -20.99
N PHE A 126 -19.32 -3.25 -20.05
CA PHE A 126 -18.96 -2.27 -19.04
C PHE A 126 -18.54 -2.97 -17.74
N ILE A 127 -17.46 -2.52 -17.16
CA ILE A 127 -16.94 -3.01 -15.87
C ILE A 127 -17.01 -1.89 -14.84
N GLY A 128 -17.51 -2.23 -13.65
CA GLY A 128 -17.38 -1.45 -12.44
C GLY A 128 -16.75 -2.30 -11.34
N TRP A 129 -15.99 -1.69 -10.48
CA TRP A 129 -15.42 -2.31 -9.30
C TRP A 129 -15.67 -1.41 -8.09
N GLY A 130 -15.75 -2.02 -6.91
CA GLY A 130 -15.95 -1.34 -5.65
C GLY A 130 -15.31 -2.07 -4.49
N TRP A 131 -14.88 -1.32 -3.48
CA TRP A 131 -14.44 -1.86 -2.21
C TRP A 131 -14.93 -0.97 -1.06
N LEU A 132 -15.19 -1.58 0.08
CA LEU A 132 -15.61 -0.92 1.31
C LEU A 132 -14.90 -1.52 2.51
N ALA A 133 -14.26 -0.67 3.29
CA ALA A 133 -13.54 -1.05 4.49
C ALA A 133 -14.40 -0.86 5.75
N GLY A 134 -14.10 -1.63 6.80
CA GLY A 134 -14.85 -1.59 8.06
C GLY A 134 -14.80 -0.25 8.80
N ASP A 135 -13.84 0.61 8.47
CA ASP A 135 -13.72 1.97 9.00
C ASP A 135 -14.41 3.05 8.13
N GLY A 136 -15.14 2.63 7.09
CA GLY A 136 -15.87 3.51 6.18
C GLY A 136 -15.07 4.05 5.00
N GLN A 137 -13.75 3.76 4.93
CA GLN A 137 -12.99 4.04 3.72
C GLN A 137 -13.53 3.21 2.56
N HIS A 138 -13.63 3.79 1.38
CA HIS A 138 -14.19 3.14 0.22
C HIS A 138 -13.56 3.65 -1.07
N GLY A 139 -13.67 2.84 -2.10
CA GLY A 139 -13.28 3.22 -3.45
C GLY A 139 -14.15 2.51 -4.47
N PHE A 140 -14.24 3.11 -5.63
CA PHE A 140 -14.96 2.56 -6.76
C PHE A 140 -14.38 3.11 -8.06
N GLY A 141 -14.57 2.39 -9.13
CA GLY A 141 -14.15 2.86 -10.44
C GLY A 141 -14.72 2.02 -11.56
N ARG A 142 -14.42 2.45 -12.76
CA ARG A 142 -14.92 1.83 -13.98
C ARG A 142 -13.80 1.61 -14.96
N GLN A 143 -13.95 0.58 -15.78
CA GLN A 143 -13.10 0.33 -16.90
C GLN A 143 -13.95 -0.03 -18.11
N VAL A 144 -13.60 0.52 -19.26
CA VAL A 144 -14.12 0.03 -20.54
C VAL A 144 -13.14 -1.06 -20.98
N PRO A 145 -13.54 -2.32 -20.97
CA PRO A 145 -12.64 -3.39 -21.35
C PRO A 145 -12.25 -3.27 -22.83
N ASN A 146 -11.07 -3.77 -23.13
CA ASN A 146 -10.64 -3.88 -24.50
C ASN A 146 -11.68 -4.73 -25.29
N ALA A 147 -12.08 -4.28 -26.47
CA ALA A 147 -13.12 -4.91 -27.31
C ALA A 147 -12.82 -6.37 -27.69
N ARG A 148 -11.64 -6.88 -27.39
CA ARG A 148 -11.21 -8.26 -27.65
C ARG A 148 -11.70 -9.27 -26.61
N ILE A 149 -12.00 -8.83 -25.37
CA ILE A 149 -12.51 -9.73 -24.33
C ILE A 149 -14.00 -9.87 -24.52
N ARG A 150 -14.41 -11.02 -25.01
CA ARG A 150 -15.82 -11.30 -25.33
C ARG A 150 -16.51 -12.22 -24.34
N ASP A 151 -15.72 -12.90 -23.48
CA ASP A 151 -16.28 -13.83 -22.50
C ASP A 151 -16.81 -13.06 -21.28
N PRO A 152 -18.14 -13.09 -21.03
CA PRO A 152 -18.72 -12.34 -19.92
C PRO A 152 -18.20 -12.75 -18.54
N GLN A 153 -17.83 -14.02 -18.34
CA GLN A 153 -17.32 -14.52 -17.07
C GLN A 153 -15.92 -13.95 -16.80
N SER A 154 -15.08 -13.88 -17.81
CA SER A 154 -13.76 -13.28 -17.72
C SER A 154 -13.82 -11.79 -17.37
N LEU A 155 -14.83 -11.07 -17.86
CA LEU A 155 -15.06 -9.66 -17.50
C LEU A 155 -15.45 -9.50 -16.03
N VAL A 156 -16.26 -10.40 -15.49
CA VAL A 156 -16.60 -10.40 -14.06
C VAL A 156 -15.35 -10.66 -13.23
N VAL A 157 -14.59 -11.71 -13.54
CA VAL A 157 -13.34 -12.03 -12.83
C VAL A 157 -12.35 -10.86 -12.87
N LEU A 158 -12.22 -10.19 -14.02
CA LEU A 158 -11.37 -9.00 -14.13
C LEU A 158 -11.85 -7.87 -13.23
N ALA A 159 -13.16 -7.63 -13.14
CA ALA A 159 -13.72 -6.61 -12.25
C ALA A 159 -13.44 -6.92 -10.78
N GLU A 160 -13.55 -8.18 -10.37
CA GLU A 160 -13.23 -8.67 -9.01
C GLU A 160 -11.75 -8.46 -8.67
N LEU A 161 -10.85 -8.91 -9.55
CA LEU A 161 -9.41 -8.72 -9.37
C LEU A 161 -9.03 -7.24 -9.30
N GLN A 162 -9.68 -6.40 -10.12
CA GLN A 162 -9.48 -4.95 -10.08
C GLN A 162 -9.92 -4.35 -8.73
N ALA A 163 -11.08 -4.76 -8.20
CA ALA A 163 -11.56 -4.31 -6.91
C ALA A 163 -10.55 -4.61 -5.79
N ILE A 164 -10.01 -5.84 -5.77
CA ILE A 164 -9.01 -6.28 -4.81
C ILE A 164 -7.72 -5.46 -4.96
N ALA A 165 -7.18 -5.35 -6.17
CA ALA A 165 -5.94 -4.62 -6.41
C ALA A 165 -6.05 -3.12 -6.05
N GLU A 166 -7.20 -2.50 -6.35
CA GLU A 166 -7.43 -1.08 -6.00
C GLU A 166 -7.59 -0.88 -4.49
N ALA A 167 -8.22 -1.80 -3.77
CA ALA A 167 -8.27 -1.76 -2.32
C ALA A 167 -6.86 -1.84 -1.70
N VAL A 168 -6.02 -2.76 -2.19
CA VAL A 168 -4.63 -2.93 -1.73
C VAL A 168 -3.79 -1.68 -1.99
N ARG A 169 -3.93 -1.05 -3.16
CA ARG A 169 -3.24 0.20 -3.52
C ARG A 169 -3.70 1.39 -2.69
N ALA A 170 -5.02 1.49 -2.43
CA ALA A 170 -5.61 2.61 -1.69
C ALA A 170 -5.31 2.55 -0.19
N LEU A 171 -5.02 1.36 0.34
CA LEU A 171 -4.80 1.11 1.76
C LEU A 171 -3.38 0.59 2.01
N PRO A 172 -2.34 1.36 1.64
CA PRO A 172 -0.96 0.95 1.87
C PRO A 172 -0.69 0.84 3.38
N ARG A 173 0.27 -0.02 3.78
CA ARG A 173 0.78 -0.14 5.16
C ARG A 173 -0.19 -0.71 6.19
N ARG A 174 -1.40 -1.12 5.81
CA ARG A 174 -2.35 -1.80 6.71
C ARG A 174 -2.34 -3.29 6.43
N THR A 175 -2.37 -4.08 7.46
CA THR A 175 -2.73 -5.50 7.33
C THR A 175 -4.20 -5.56 6.93
N LEU A 176 -4.48 -6.20 5.80
CA LEU A 176 -5.83 -6.28 5.22
C LEU A 176 -6.34 -7.71 5.25
N THR A 177 -7.57 -7.88 5.71
CA THR A 177 -8.37 -9.06 5.44
C THR A 177 -9.34 -8.73 4.31
N ILE A 178 -9.04 -9.21 3.11
CA ILE A 178 -9.85 -8.98 1.91
C ILE A 178 -10.95 -10.02 1.85
N ARG A 179 -12.21 -9.57 1.81
CA ARG A 179 -13.40 -10.39 1.63
C ARG A 179 -13.96 -10.22 0.24
N THR A 180 -14.19 -11.32 -0.46
CA THR A 180 -14.85 -11.35 -1.76
C THR A 180 -15.74 -12.58 -1.87
N ASP A 181 -16.80 -12.50 -2.67
CA ASP A 181 -17.62 -13.67 -2.99
C ASP A 181 -17.19 -14.41 -4.27
N SER A 182 -16.15 -13.90 -4.94
CA SER A 182 -15.58 -14.49 -6.14
C SER A 182 -14.56 -15.60 -5.84
N ARG A 183 -15.02 -16.85 -5.82
CA ARG A 183 -14.11 -18.00 -5.67
C ARG A 183 -13.07 -18.10 -6.78
N VAL A 184 -13.43 -17.66 -7.97
CA VAL A 184 -12.52 -17.71 -9.15
C VAL A 184 -11.40 -16.69 -9.00
N ALA A 185 -11.72 -15.47 -8.53
CA ALA A 185 -10.69 -14.47 -8.25
C ALA A 185 -9.75 -14.93 -7.13
N LEU A 186 -10.28 -15.51 -6.05
CA LEU A 186 -9.48 -16.06 -4.96
C LEU A 186 -8.56 -17.19 -5.43
N ALA A 187 -9.07 -18.18 -6.17
CA ALA A 187 -8.25 -19.26 -6.69
C ALA A 187 -7.10 -18.74 -7.57
N MET A 188 -7.38 -17.73 -8.39
CA MET A 188 -6.36 -17.10 -9.24
C MET A 188 -5.29 -16.37 -8.42
N ILE A 189 -5.68 -15.64 -7.36
CA ILE A 189 -4.72 -15.00 -6.46
C ILE A 189 -3.89 -16.03 -5.71
N GLU A 190 -4.48 -17.13 -5.26
CA GLU A 190 -3.75 -18.24 -4.64
C GLU A 190 -2.71 -18.84 -5.60
N ASP A 191 -3.04 -19.00 -6.88
CA ASP A 191 -2.09 -19.41 -7.92
C ASP A 191 -0.94 -18.41 -8.04
N TRP A 192 -1.23 -17.13 -8.13
CA TRP A 192 -0.24 -16.07 -8.22
C TRP A 192 0.73 -16.06 -7.03
N LEU A 193 0.21 -16.20 -5.82
CA LEU A 193 1.02 -16.27 -4.59
C LEU A 193 1.91 -17.52 -4.50
N ARG A 194 1.56 -18.59 -5.24
CA ARG A 194 2.41 -19.79 -5.42
C ARG A 194 3.42 -19.66 -6.56
N GLY A 195 3.42 -18.52 -7.28
CA GLY A 195 4.28 -18.28 -8.44
C GLY A 195 3.71 -18.81 -9.76
N GLU A 196 2.44 -19.21 -9.79
CA GLU A 196 1.75 -19.66 -11.01
C GLU A 196 1.02 -18.49 -11.66
N MET A 197 1.32 -18.18 -12.92
CA MET A 197 0.68 -17.09 -13.67
C MET A 197 -0.63 -17.57 -14.31
N SER A 198 -1.68 -17.77 -13.52
CA SER A 198 -3.02 -18.05 -14.02
C SER A 198 -3.70 -16.75 -14.51
N MET A 199 -4.47 -16.85 -15.60
CA MET A 199 -5.12 -15.70 -16.23
C MET A 199 -6.60 -16.03 -16.55
N PRO A 200 -7.51 -15.02 -16.52
CA PRO A 200 -8.88 -15.23 -16.97
C PRO A 200 -8.92 -15.74 -18.42
N LYS A 201 -9.88 -16.59 -18.73
CA LYS A 201 -10.05 -17.13 -20.08
C LYS A 201 -10.15 -16.01 -21.12
N GLY A 202 -9.36 -16.11 -22.20
CA GLY A 202 -9.27 -15.08 -23.22
C GLY A 202 -8.16 -14.04 -22.99
N TYR A 203 -7.48 -14.12 -21.85
CA TYR A 203 -6.23 -13.42 -21.58
C TYR A 203 -5.06 -14.36 -21.86
N GLU A 204 -4.79 -14.64 -23.10
CA GLU A 204 -3.67 -15.51 -23.48
C GLU A 204 -2.36 -14.71 -23.50
N SER A 205 -1.27 -15.39 -23.14
CA SER A 205 0.05 -14.82 -22.88
C SER A 205 0.72 -14.14 -24.09
N GLU A 206 0.16 -14.26 -25.28
CA GLU A 206 0.71 -13.71 -26.52
C GLU A 206 0.57 -12.19 -26.66
N HIS A 207 -0.27 -11.56 -25.83
CA HIS A 207 -0.60 -10.13 -25.91
C HIS A 207 -0.15 -9.36 -24.66
N ARG A 208 1.11 -9.52 -24.25
CA ARG A 208 1.66 -8.92 -23.00
C ARG A 208 1.42 -7.42 -22.84
N ALA A 209 1.43 -6.64 -23.92
CA ALA A 209 1.18 -5.20 -23.83
C ALA A 209 -0.29 -4.87 -23.48
N GLU A 210 -1.24 -5.71 -23.86
CA GLU A 210 -2.67 -5.57 -23.56
C GLU A 210 -3.01 -6.10 -22.16
N LEU A 211 -2.14 -6.94 -21.59
CA LEU A 211 -2.23 -7.50 -20.26
C LEU A 211 -1.60 -6.63 -19.17
N ALA A 212 -1.05 -5.46 -19.51
CA ALA A 212 -0.29 -4.61 -18.58
C ALA A 212 -1.06 -4.32 -17.28
N GLY A 213 -2.38 -4.17 -17.36
CA GLY A 213 -3.24 -3.97 -16.17
C GLY A 213 -3.27 -5.19 -15.26
N LEU A 214 -3.47 -6.38 -15.81
CA LEU A 214 -3.56 -7.63 -15.06
C LEU A 214 -2.20 -8.05 -14.50
N THR A 215 -1.12 -7.88 -15.27
CA THR A 215 0.25 -8.10 -14.80
C THR A 215 0.58 -7.16 -13.63
N ARG A 216 0.16 -5.88 -13.71
CA ARG A 216 0.34 -4.95 -12.60
C ARG A 216 -0.43 -5.39 -11.35
N MET A 217 -1.67 -5.90 -11.50
CA MET A 217 -2.43 -6.43 -10.36
C MET A 217 -1.71 -7.61 -9.71
N HIS A 218 -1.23 -8.56 -10.51
CA HIS A 218 -0.41 -9.68 -10.06
C HIS A 218 0.81 -9.19 -9.27
N ASP A 219 1.63 -8.30 -9.86
CA ASP A 219 2.86 -7.81 -9.26
C ASP A 219 2.59 -7.05 -7.96
N ASP A 220 1.52 -6.25 -7.91
CA ASP A 220 1.13 -5.52 -6.70
C ASP A 220 0.69 -6.47 -5.58
N LEU A 221 -0.15 -7.47 -5.89
CA LEU A 221 -0.64 -8.42 -4.90
C LEU A 221 0.48 -9.34 -4.38
N CYS A 222 1.38 -9.80 -5.25
CA CYS A 222 2.52 -10.61 -4.84
C CYS A 222 3.50 -9.83 -3.96
N ARG A 223 3.78 -8.56 -4.30
CA ARG A 223 4.66 -7.68 -3.53
C ARG A 223 4.12 -7.40 -2.13
N GLU A 224 2.81 -7.28 -2.00
CA GLU A 224 2.13 -6.88 -0.76
C GLU A 224 1.62 -8.10 0.05
N SER A 225 1.94 -9.32 -0.38
CA SER A 225 1.36 -10.57 0.15
C SER A 225 1.47 -10.72 1.66
N ASP A 226 2.59 -10.30 2.26
CA ASP A 226 2.86 -10.45 3.70
C ASP A 226 1.86 -9.71 4.61
N ARG A 227 1.18 -8.71 4.07
CA ARG A 227 0.15 -7.93 4.80
C ARG A 227 -1.28 -8.25 4.40
N LEU A 228 -1.48 -9.24 3.49
CA LEU A 228 -2.78 -9.59 2.94
C LEU A 228 -3.24 -10.96 3.44
N SER A 229 -4.49 -11.05 3.81
CA SER A 229 -5.22 -12.31 3.98
C SER A 229 -6.52 -12.25 3.19
N PHE A 230 -6.96 -13.39 2.68
CA PHE A 230 -8.12 -13.47 1.81
C PHE A 230 -9.17 -14.40 2.42
N GLU A 231 -10.43 -13.95 2.43
CA GLU A 231 -11.57 -14.72 2.95
C GLU A 231 -12.68 -14.76 1.89
N TRP A 232 -13.16 -15.96 1.59
CA TRP A 232 -14.37 -16.08 0.82
C TRP A 232 -15.60 -15.81 1.68
N VAL A 233 -16.51 -14.98 1.19
CA VAL A 233 -17.81 -14.75 1.78
C VAL A 233 -18.92 -15.21 0.81
N ARG A 234 -20.08 -15.56 1.34
CA ARG A 234 -21.22 -15.87 0.48
C ARG A 234 -21.87 -14.57 0.02
N GLY A 235 -21.99 -14.37 -1.29
CA GLY A 235 -22.68 -13.21 -1.86
C GLY A 235 -24.17 -13.19 -1.49
N HIS A 236 -24.71 -11.99 -1.37
CA HIS A 236 -26.14 -11.70 -1.18
C HIS A 236 -26.80 -12.40 0.05
N VAL A 237 -26.07 -12.49 1.15
CA VAL A 237 -26.60 -13.02 2.43
C VAL A 237 -26.74 -11.98 3.53
N GLY A 238 -26.59 -10.68 3.18
CA GLY A 238 -26.73 -9.58 4.14
C GLY A 238 -25.45 -9.26 4.91
N GLU A 239 -24.27 -9.68 4.41
CA GLU A 239 -22.99 -9.22 4.93
C GLU A 239 -22.78 -7.77 4.51
N ALA A 240 -22.84 -6.83 5.49
CA ALA A 240 -22.98 -5.40 5.20
C ALA A 240 -21.85 -4.85 4.32
N LEU A 241 -20.58 -5.18 4.61
CA LEU A 241 -19.47 -4.68 3.82
C LEU A 241 -19.50 -5.19 2.38
N ASN A 242 -19.85 -6.48 2.17
CA ASN A 242 -19.97 -7.07 0.84
C ASN A 242 -21.11 -6.45 0.03
N GLU A 243 -22.27 -6.24 0.65
CA GLU A 243 -23.39 -5.53 0.01
C GLU A 243 -23.04 -4.08 -0.36
N GLY A 244 -22.23 -3.43 0.48
CA GLY A 244 -21.68 -2.10 0.20
C GLY A 244 -20.72 -2.09 -0.99
N ALA A 245 -19.79 -3.04 -1.05
CA ALA A 245 -18.85 -3.20 -2.17
C ALA A 245 -19.59 -3.48 -3.49
N ASP A 246 -20.59 -4.40 -3.46
CA ASP A 246 -21.47 -4.68 -4.60
C ASP A 246 -22.23 -3.43 -5.08
N SER A 247 -22.76 -2.65 -4.14
CA SER A 247 -23.46 -1.41 -4.46
C SER A 247 -22.54 -0.37 -5.11
N LEU A 248 -21.30 -0.25 -4.65
CA LEU A 248 -20.27 0.62 -5.24
C LEU A 248 -19.87 0.15 -6.64
N ALA A 249 -19.63 -1.15 -6.83
CA ALA A 249 -19.30 -1.74 -8.14
C ALA A 249 -20.43 -1.51 -9.15
N LYS A 250 -21.68 -1.73 -8.76
CA LYS A 250 -22.88 -1.47 -9.56
C LYS A 250 -23.05 0.02 -9.88
N LEU A 251 -22.80 0.92 -8.93
CA LEU A 251 -22.82 2.37 -9.14
C LEU A 251 -21.83 2.76 -10.25
N ALA A 252 -20.58 2.29 -10.13
CA ALA A 252 -19.51 2.58 -11.08
C ALA A 252 -19.86 2.06 -12.50
N ARG A 253 -20.31 0.83 -12.61
CA ARG A 253 -20.72 0.22 -13.87
C ARG A 253 -21.90 0.96 -14.53
N ARG A 254 -22.97 1.25 -13.78
CA ARG A 254 -24.16 1.95 -14.30
C ARG A 254 -23.84 3.38 -14.72
N PHE A 255 -22.93 4.04 -14.03
CA PHE A 255 -22.41 5.33 -14.46
C PHE A 255 -21.65 5.22 -15.79
N ALA A 256 -20.83 4.17 -15.98
CA ALA A 256 -20.17 3.88 -17.25
C ALA A 256 -21.15 3.61 -18.40
N GLU A 257 -22.24 2.90 -18.11
CA GLU A 257 -23.30 2.60 -19.08
C GLU A 257 -24.16 3.83 -19.46
N GLY A 258 -24.10 4.92 -18.67
CA GLY A 258 -24.99 6.08 -18.84
C GLY A 258 -26.45 5.80 -18.52
N THR A 259 -26.78 4.68 -17.86
CA THR A 259 -28.17 4.19 -17.68
C THR A 259 -28.97 4.96 -16.62
N TRP A 260 -28.33 5.70 -15.75
CA TRP A 260 -29.01 6.40 -14.65
C TRP A 260 -29.08 7.92 -14.80
N GLY A 261 -28.55 8.49 -15.88
CA GLY A 261 -28.50 9.94 -16.08
C GLY A 261 -27.70 10.68 -15.02
N LEU A 262 -26.83 9.97 -14.29
CA LEU A 262 -25.99 10.56 -13.27
C LEU A 262 -24.89 11.43 -13.87
N THR A 263 -24.69 12.59 -13.31
CA THR A 263 -23.54 13.44 -13.61
C THR A 263 -22.31 12.99 -12.84
N ALA A 264 -21.13 13.36 -13.33
CA ALA A 264 -19.87 13.04 -12.64
C ALA A 264 -19.81 13.61 -11.21
N ASP A 265 -20.46 14.74 -10.96
CA ASP A 265 -20.49 15.43 -9.66
C ASP A 265 -21.39 14.71 -8.63
N GLU A 266 -22.41 13.98 -9.08
CA GLU A 266 -23.34 13.26 -8.20
C GLU A 266 -22.80 11.92 -7.71
N VAL A 267 -21.92 11.28 -8.50
CA VAL A 267 -21.43 9.92 -8.22
C VAL A 267 -20.65 9.84 -6.90
N PRO A 268 -19.72 10.76 -6.55
CA PRO A 268 -19.02 10.71 -5.26
C PRO A 268 -19.95 10.84 -4.05
N GLY A 269 -20.99 11.66 -4.14
CA GLY A 269 -22.01 11.80 -3.09
C GLY A 269 -22.79 10.51 -2.85
N ARG A 270 -23.17 9.82 -3.92
CA ARG A 270 -23.84 8.51 -3.83
C ARG A 270 -22.94 7.42 -3.26
N ALA A 271 -21.66 7.40 -3.68
CA ALA A 271 -20.70 6.44 -3.15
C ALA A 271 -20.49 6.62 -1.65
N ARG A 272 -20.41 7.86 -1.17
CA ARG A 272 -20.33 8.18 0.27
C ARG A 272 -21.55 7.70 1.01
N ALA A 273 -22.76 7.96 0.51
CA ALA A 273 -24.00 7.51 1.12
C ALA A 273 -24.08 5.97 1.21
N ILE A 274 -23.59 5.24 0.21
CA ILE A 274 -23.46 3.79 0.25
C ILE A 274 -22.51 3.38 1.38
N ALA A 275 -21.32 3.97 1.45
CA ALA A 275 -20.33 3.66 2.48
C ALA A 275 -20.89 3.93 3.89
N GLU A 276 -21.54 5.06 4.11
CA GLU A 276 -22.17 5.41 5.40
C GLU A 276 -23.31 4.43 5.78
N THR A 277 -23.99 3.85 4.80
CA THR A 277 -25.07 2.89 5.04
C THR A 277 -24.54 1.51 5.45
N PHE A 278 -23.44 1.08 4.88
CA PHE A 278 -22.94 -0.30 4.99
C PHE A 278 -21.69 -0.45 5.86
N ALA A 279 -20.93 0.63 6.09
CA ALA A 279 -19.84 0.57 7.06
C ALA A 279 -20.42 0.49 8.47
N ALA A 280 -20.00 -0.51 9.25
CA ALA A 280 -20.38 -0.58 10.64
C ALA A 280 -19.91 0.69 11.37
N PRO A 281 -20.72 1.29 12.27
CA PRO A 281 -20.19 2.36 13.11
C PRO A 281 -18.99 1.78 13.87
N VAL A 282 -17.83 2.42 13.74
CA VAL A 282 -16.66 2.10 14.55
C VAL A 282 -17.12 2.19 15.99
N ALA A 283 -17.25 1.05 16.65
CA ALA A 283 -17.56 1.02 18.06
C ALA A 283 -16.45 1.81 18.76
N SER A 284 -16.75 3.05 19.12
CA SER A 284 -15.92 3.85 20.01
C SER A 284 -15.82 3.05 21.29
N GLY A 285 -14.67 2.35 21.45
CA GLY A 285 -14.39 1.55 22.63
C GLY A 285 -14.47 2.44 23.86
N SER A 286 -15.62 2.46 24.49
CA SER A 286 -15.75 2.88 25.88
C SER A 286 -15.02 1.82 26.70
N ALA A 287 -13.76 2.09 27.03
CA ALA A 287 -13.08 1.45 28.13
C ALA A 287 -13.88 1.80 29.39
N THR A 288 -14.87 0.98 29.74
CA THR A 288 -15.38 0.95 31.09
C THR A 288 -14.38 0.17 31.93
N ALA A 289 -13.53 0.93 32.63
CA ALA A 289 -12.82 0.42 33.79
C ALA A 289 -13.86 -0.04 34.82
N GLY A 290 -13.81 -1.31 35.18
CA GLY A 290 -14.41 -1.93 36.33
C GLY A 290 -13.34 -2.61 37.17
#